data_05cdc04dc3b1143c645126378862c0b8
#
_entry.id   05cdc04dc3b1143c645126378862c0b8
#
_cell.length_a   1.000
_cell.length_b   1.000
_cell.length_c   1.000
_cell.angle_alpha   90.00
_cell.angle_beta   90.00
_cell.angle_gamma   90.00
#
_symmetry.space_group_name_H-M   'P 1'
#
loop_
_entity.id
_entity.type
_entity.pdbx_description
1 polymer ?
#
loop_
_entity_poly.entity_id
_entity_poly.type
_entity_poly.pdbx_seq_one_letter_code
_entity_poly.pdbx_strand_id
1 'polypeptide(L)'
;MRLGPLIGILASPRWDKAKQTLRPSGQLEGLRRMVEIAEEQGARCFLFHLTDIDLSKGNVTGYTLVDGKWVRRPFPLPDVIYDQLVSRKIERDPKLQEKRAALSKKYGNKFFNDGFFDKWEVYEWLQDSDVSSHVPETIRHRTWREAIAFVNRHSMTFLKPLHGSLGLGIARFVKARDGSVTYELKQSARSVVRGKGASAAEVLEAFRTRLRRRPYIWQQGLALATYKGRPVDIRILMQRDESGEWKRTKMFARVAKSGDFTSNLTTGGDAMTVDAAFSECLPSAADRRRAKAQIRRLAKEVAAAVEAGSGRTFGELGIDLGIDQQGKAWIIEVNSKPRKAPRSEKGRQDLVDLSFRRPIGYAIYLAQQSS
;
A
#
# COMPACT_ATOMS: atom_id res chain seq x y z
N MET A 1 -37.52 -1.30 14.23
CA MET A 1 -36.51 -1.39 13.17
C MET A 1 -35.19 -1.88 13.80
N ARG A 2 -34.58 -2.96 13.30
CA ARG A 2 -33.20 -3.30 13.71
C ARG A 2 -32.27 -2.17 13.27
N LEU A 3 -31.53 -1.58 14.21
CA LEU A 3 -30.46 -0.63 13.89
C LEU A 3 -29.46 -1.33 12.97
N GLY A 4 -29.05 -0.68 11.87
CA GLY A 4 -28.03 -1.23 10.97
C GLY A 4 -26.70 -1.52 11.67
N PRO A 5 -25.79 -2.27 11.04
CA PRO A 5 -24.53 -2.68 11.66
C PRO A 5 -23.70 -1.49 12.13
N LEU A 6 -22.91 -1.68 13.17
CA LEU A 6 -22.05 -0.68 13.77
C LEU A 6 -20.58 -0.89 13.31
N ILE A 7 -20.09 0.01 12.49
CA ILE A 7 -18.73 -0.04 11.93
C ILE A 7 -17.78 0.83 12.76
N GLY A 8 -16.70 0.24 13.25
CA GLY A 8 -15.61 0.98 13.88
C GLY A 8 -14.46 1.20 12.89
N ILE A 9 -14.12 2.45 12.60
CA ILE A 9 -12.93 2.78 11.80
C ILE A 9 -11.77 3.09 12.75
N LEU A 10 -10.79 2.19 12.81
CA LEU A 10 -9.58 2.38 13.59
C LEU A 10 -8.68 3.41 12.89
N ALA A 11 -8.46 4.56 13.51
CA ALA A 11 -7.69 5.68 12.99
C ALA A 11 -6.90 6.38 14.10
N SER A 12 -6.38 7.56 13.83
CA SER A 12 -5.73 8.44 14.83
C SER A 12 -6.44 9.79 14.93
N PRO A 13 -7.74 9.83 15.28
CA PRO A 13 -8.46 11.09 15.43
C PRO A 13 -7.89 11.87 16.61
N ARG A 14 -7.77 13.19 16.47
CA ARG A 14 -7.32 14.10 17.54
C ARG A 14 -8.45 15.06 17.90
N TRP A 15 -9.01 14.92 19.10
CA TRP A 15 -10.06 15.79 19.60
C TRP A 15 -9.52 17.14 20.06
N ASP A 16 -10.10 18.21 19.58
CA ASP A 16 -9.86 19.56 20.07
C ASP A 16 -10.93 19.91 21.11
N LYS A 17 -10.54 19.91 22.37
CA LYS A 17 -11.45 20.18 23.51
C LYS A 17 -12.00 21.61 23.50
N ALA A 18 -11.22 22.58 23.01
CA ALA A 18 -11.67 23.98 22.95
C ALA A 18 -12.69 24.20 21.84
N LYS A 19 -12.48 23.60 20.67
CA LYS A 19 -13.37 23.75 19.50
C LYS A 19 -14.46 22.69 19.45
N GLN A 20 -14.49 21.73 20.35
CA GLN A 20 -15.42 20.59 20.38
C GLN A 20 -15.54 19.90 19.01
N THR A 21 -14.42 19.62 18.37
CA THR A 21 -14.36 18.98 17.04
C THR A 21 -13.04 18.21 16.86
N LEU A 22 -12.92 17.43 15.76
CA LEU A 22 -11.65 16.80 15.38
C LEU A 22 -10.71 17.81 14.72
N ARG A 23 -9.42 17.76 15.11
CA ARG A 23 -8.37 18.57 14.48
C ARG A 23 -8.16 18.14 13.03
N PRO A 24 -7.96 19.09 12.11
CA PRO A 24 -7.64 18.78 10.71
C PRO A 24 -6.44 17.83 10.60
N SER A 25 -6.54 16.90 9.68
CA SER A 25 -5.46 15.98 9.29
C SER A 25 -5.61 15.59 7.83
N GLY A 26 -4.56 15.10 7.19
CA GLY A 26 -4.61 14.66 5.79
C GLY A 26 -5.54 13.48 5.51
N GLN A 27 -6.08 12.84 6.54
CA GLN A 27 -7.08 11.77 6.41
C GLN A 27 -8.49 12.21 6.74
N LEU A 28 -8.69 13.32 7.49
CA LEU A 28 -9.97 13.62 8.13
C LEU A 28 -11.13 13.75 7.14
N GLU A 29 -10.89 14.35 5.97
CA GLU A 29 -11.92 14.49 4.93
C GLU A 29 -12.35 13.10 4.38
N GLY A 30 -11.39 12.20 4.11
CA GLY A 30 -11.70 10.83 3.69
C GLY A 30 -12.40 10.01 4.77
N LEU A 31 -12.02 10.18 6.03
CA LEU A 31 -12.68 9.53 7.17
C LEU A 31 -14.10 10.05 7.36
N ARG A 32 -14.34 11.36 7.20
CA ARG A 32 -15.66 11.97 7.18
C ARG A 32 -16.53 11.32 6.11
N ARG A 33 -16.02 11.24 4.88
CA ARG A 33 -16.76 10.65 3.76
C ARG A 33 -17.14 9.19 4.01
N MET A 34 -16.29 8.41 4.69
CA MET A 34 -16.63 7.03 5.05
C MET A 34 -17.76 6.95 6.08
N VAL A 35 -17.80 7.86 7.06
CA VAL A 35 -18.89 7.91 8.06
C VAL A 35 -20.20 8.29 7.39
N GLU A 36 -20.19 9.29 6.49
CA GLU A 36 -21.35 9.70 5.70
C GLU A 36 -21.88 8.56 4.80
N ILE A 37 -20.98 7.88 4.09
CA ILE A 37 -21.32 6.72 3.24
C ILE A 37 -21.93 5.58 4.06
N ALA A 38 -21.44 5.32 5.27
CA ALA A 38 -22.00 4.30 6.13
C ALA A 38 -23.47 4.62 6.47
N GLU A 39 -23.79 5.86 6.79
CA GLU A 39 -25.14 6.33 7.04
C GLU A 39 -26.02 6.23 5.78
N GLU A 40 -25.50 6.66 4.62
CA GLU A 40 -26.18 6.49 3.31
C GLU A 40 -26.52 5.03 3.01
N GLN A 41 -25.71 4.09 3.49
CA GLN A 41 -25.90 2.64 3.31
C GLN A 41 -26.67 1.97 4.45
N GLY A 42 -27.24 2.73 5.38
CA GLY A 42 -28.03 2.23 6.49
C GLY A 42 -27.24 1.60 7.63
N ALA A 43 -25.92 1.90 7.71
CA ALA A 43 -25.04 1.48 8.80
C ALA A 43 -24.70 2.65 9.72
N ARG A 44 -24.35 2.35 10.97
CA ARG A 44 -23.79 3.32 11.91
C ARG A 44 -22.27 3.23 11.87
N CYS A 45 -21.57 4.36 11.97
CA CYS A 45 -20.12 4.38 11.86
C CYS A 45 -19.49 5.38 12.83
N PHE A 46 -18.36 5.04 13.39
CA PHE A 46 -17.57 5.94 14.22
C PHE A 46 -16.05 5.69 14.02
N LEU A 47 -15.26 6.73 14.26
CA LEU A 47 -13.81 6.65 14.32
C LEU A 47 -13.38 6.37 15.77
N PHE A 48 -12.31 5.64 15.97
CA PHE A 48 -11.71 5.46 17.28
C PHE A 48 -10.18 5.25 17.18
N HIS A 49 -9.48 5.48 18.28
CA HIS A 49 -8.07 5.15 18.45
C HIS A 49 -7.91 3.90 19.31
N LEU A 50 -6.82 3.15 19.18
CA LEU A 50 -6.57 1.95 19.98
C LEU A 50 -6.61 2.18 21.51
N THR A 51 -6.35 3.40 21.97
CA THR A 51 -6.47 3.75 23.39
C THR A 51 -7.91 3.93 23.85
N ASP A 52 -8.84 4.14 22.94
CA ASP A 52 -10.23 4.50 23.24
C ASP A 52 -11.15 3.29 23.39
N ILE A 53 -10.67 2.07 23.07
CA ILE A 53 -11.41 0.82 23.22
C ILE A 53 -11.05 0.12 24.53
N ASP A 54 -12.08 -0.32 25.24
CA ASP A 54 -12.00 -1.15 26.44
C ASP A 54 -12.75 -2.46 26.21
N LEU A 55 -11.97 -3.52 25.91
CA LEU A 55 -12.54 -4.86 25.63
C LEU A 55 -13.15 -5.50 26.88
N SER A 56 -12.68 -5.16 28.09
CA SER A 56 -13.17 -5.71 29.34
C SER A 56 -14.54 -5.13 29.72
N LYS A 57 -14.73 -3.83 29.46
CA LYS A 57 -16.01 -3.13 29.68
C LYS A 57 -16.96 -3.24 28.49
N GLY A 58 -16.49 -3.76 27.36
CA GLY A 58 -17.32 -3.89 26.16
C GLY A 58 -17.72 -2.56 25.53
N ASN A 59 -16.89 -1.52 25.64
CA ASN A 59 -17.21 -0.18 25.12
C ASN A 59 -16.02 0.51 24.42
N VAL A 60 -16.34 1.54 23.65
CA VAL A 60 -15.39 2.37 22.90
C VAL A 60 -15.80 3.84 23.02
N THR A 61 -14.87 4.73 23.33
CA THR A 61 -15.09 6.15 23.09
C THR A 61 -14.79 6.47 21.63
N GLY A 62 -15.81 6.89 20.89
CA GLY A 62 -15.67 7.11 19.44
C GLY A 62 -16.11 8.51 19.00
N TYR A 63 -15.85 8.81 17.74
CA TYR A 63 -16.16 10.07 17.08
C TYR A 63 -17.04 9.78 15.85
N THR A 64 -18.22 10.39 15.79
CA THR A 64 -19.17 10.26 14.68
C THR A 64 -19.70 11.61 14.24
N LEU A 65 -20.49 11.64 13.20
CA LEU A 65 -21.17 12.85 12.73
C LEU A 65 -22.60 12.89 13.26
N VAL A 66 -23.01 14.06 13.73
CA VAL A 66 -24.40 14.39 14.04
C VAL A 66 -24.66 15.77 13.43
N ASP A 67 -25.63 15.89 12.56
CA ASP A 67 -25.92 17.12 11.80
C ASP A 67 -24.70 17.73 11.14
N GLY A 68 -23.85 16.86 10.54
CA GLY A 68 -22.61 17.24 9.88
C GLY A 68 -21.46 17.69 10.79
N LYS A 69 -21.63 17.64 12.12
CA LYS A 69 -20.60 18.02 13.11
C LYS A 69 -20.03 16.80 13.80
N TRP A 70 -18.72 16.81 14.05
CA TRP A 70 -18.07 15.77 14.83
C TRP A 70 -18.50 15.84 16.29
N VAL A 71 -18.96 14.71 16.83
CA VAL A 71 -19.26 14.54 18.24
C VAL A 71 -18.46 13.38 18.81
N ARG A 72 -18.07 13.51 20.09
CA ARG A 72 -17.41 12.46 20.87
C ARG A 72 -18.40 11.85 21.85
N ARG A 73 -18.59 10.52 21.79
CA ARG A 73 -19.52 9.81 22.69
C ARG A 73 -19.11 8.36 22.90
N PRO A 74 -19.64 7.67 23.93
CA PRO A 74 -19.46 6.22 24.10
C PRO A 74 -20.28 5.46 23.06
N PHE A 75 -19.73 4.28 22.66
CA PHE A 75 -20.37 3.29 21.80
C PHE A 75 -20.19 1.90 22.43
N PRO A 76 -21.06 0.92 22.15
CA PRO A 76 -20.74 -0.47 22.35
C PRO A 76 -19.59 -0.90 21.41
N LEU A 77 -19.05 -2.09 21.61
CA LEU A 77 -18.09 -2.64 20.66
C LEU A 77 -18.71 -2.71 19.27
N PRO A 78 -17.97 -2.35 18.21
CA PRO A 78 -18.47 -2.42 16.84
C PRO A 78 -18.68 -3.87 16.38
N ASP A 79 -19.53 -4.09 15.39
CA ASP A 79 -19.74 -5.40 14.77
C ASP A 79 -18.56 -5.79 13.86
N VAL A 80 -17.87 -4.79 13.29
CA VAL A 80 -16.75 -4.94 12.38
C VAL A 80 -15.77 -3.78 12.55
N ILE A 81 -14.48 -4.04 12.38
CA ILE A 81 -13.42 -3.03 12.45
C ILE A 81 -12.71 -2.90 11.10
N TYR A 82 -12.68 -1.68 10.58
CA TYR A 82 -11.87 -1.31 9.41
C TYR A 82 -10.62 -0.56 9.85
N ASP A 83 -9.43 -1.12 9.64
CA ASP A 83 -8.18 -0.48 10.03
C ASP A 83 -7.68 0.53 9.00
N GLN A 84 -7.80 1.80 9.35
CA GLN A 84 -7.28 2.95 8.63
C GLN A 84 -6.16 3.69 9.39
N LEU A 85 -5.52 3.03 10.34
CA LEU A 85 -4.37 3.58 11.06
C LEU A 85 -3.15 3.70 10.12
N VAL A 86 -2.76 4.92 9.76
CA VAL A 86 -1.65 5.20 8.82
C VAL A 86 -0.31 5.49 9.48
N SER A 87 -0.23 5.41 10.80
CA SER A 87 0.99 5.70 11.57
C SER A 87 1.74 4.42 11.92
N ARG A 88 2.82 4.12 11.20
CA ARG A 88 3.72 3.01 11.56
C ARG A 88 4.36 3.18 12.95
N LYS A 89 4.49 4.42 13.46
CA LYS A 89 4.98 4.67 14.83
C LYS A 89 3.99 4.14 15.87
N ILE A 90 2.71 4.43 15.70
CA ILE A 90 1.64 3.94 16.58
C ILE A 90 1.51 2.41 16.46
N GLU A 91 1.57 1.88 15.27
CA GLU A 91 1.51 0.45 15.02
C GLU A 91 2.63 -0.34 15.72
N ARG A 92 3.81 0.25 15.87
CA ARG A 92 4.99 -0.37 16.52
C ARG A 92 5.08 -0.12 18.03
N ASP A 93 4.16 0.63 18.61
CA ASP A 93 4.11 0.81 20.06
C ASP A 93 3.75 -0.52 20.74
N PRO A 94 4.60 -1.10 21.60
CA PRO A 94 4.37 -2.42 22.18
C PRO A 94 3.04 -2.54 22.93
N LYS A 95 2.65 -1.49 23.67
CA LYS A 95 1.38 -1.47 24.41
C LYS A 95 0.17 -1.47 23.49
N LEU A 96 0.28 -0.83 22.32
CA LEU A 96 -0.77 -0.78 21.33
C LEU A 96 -0.81 -2.06 20.48
N GLN A 97 0.33 -2.74 20.30
CA GLN A 97 0.38 -4.04 19.65
C GLN A 97 -0.36 -5.12 20.47
N GLU A 98 -0.24 -5.15 21.78
CA GLU A 98 -1.01 -6.07 22.63
C GLU A 98 -2.52 -5.87 22.46
N LYS A 99 -2.98 -4.62 22.48
CA LYS A 99 -4.40 -4.29 22.22
C LYS A 99 -4.83 -4.70 20.82
N ARG A 100 -3.97 -4.47 19.83
CA ARG A 100 -4.22 -4.85 18.45
C ARG A 100 -4.36 -6.37 18.28
N ALA A 101 -3.46 -7.13 18.90
CA ALA A 101 -3.53 -8.59 18.91
C ALA A 101 -4.82 -9.10 19.58
N ALA A 102 -5.24 -8.47 20.67
CA ALA A 102 -6.51 -8.79 21.33
C ALA A 102 -7.73 -8.49 20.42
N LEU A 103 -7.70 -7.40 19.67
CA LEU A 103 -8.73 -7.09 18.66
C LEU A 103 -8.74 -8.13 17.54
N SER A 104 -7.59 -8.45 16.99
CA SER A 104 -7.45 -9.43 15.91
C SER A 104 -7.97 -10.81 16.34
N LYS A 105 -7.63 -11.23 17.57
CA LYS A 105 -8.15 -12.47 18.15
C LYS A 105 -9.67 -12.46 18.35
N LYS A 106 -10.22 -11.32 18.82
CA LYS A 106 -11.67 -11.20 19.10
C LYS A 106 -12.52 -11.13 17.85
N TYR A 107 -12.06 -10.39 16.84
CA TYR A 107 -12.84 -10.05 15.65
C TYR A 107 -12.57 -10.99 14.47
N GLY A 108 -11.43 -11.68 14.43
CA GLY A 108 -11.07 -12.54 13.31
C GLY A 108 -11.15 -11.81 11.97
N ASN A 109 -11.90 -12.37 11.04
CA ASN A 109 -12.13 -11.80 9.70
C ASN A 109 -12.91 -10.48 9.72
N LYS A 110 -13.61 -10.16 10.82
CA LYS A 110 -14.31 -8.88 11.02
C LYS A 110 -13.36 -7.72 11.45
N PHE A 111 -12.06 -7.97 11.59
CA PHE A 111 -11.04 -6.94 11.68
C PHE A 111 -10.20 -6.97 10.41
N PHE A 112 -10.51 -6.15 9.43
CA PHE A 112 -9.88 -6.19 8.12
C PHE A 112 -8.92 -5.03 7.85
N ASN A 113 -8.01 -5.23 6.90
CA ASN A 113 -6.84 -4.38 6.61
C ASN A 113 -5.90 -4.20 7.81
N ASP A 114 -5.83 -5.20 8.69
CA ASP A 114 -5.01 -5.18 9.90
C ASP A 114 -3.51 -5.05 9.55
N GLY A 115 -2.92 -3.92 9.95
CA GLY A 115 -1.48 -3.64 9.86
C GLY A 115 -0.94 -3.26 8.49
N PHE A 116 0.28 -2.75 8.54
CA PHE A 116 1.08 -2.53 7.35
C PHE A 116 1.83 -3.81 6.97
N PHE A 117 2.07 -3.97 5.68
CA PHE A 117 2.93 -5.04 5.19
C PHE A 117 4.41 -4.78 5.44
N ASP A 118 5.12 -5.84 5.75
CA ASP A 118 6.55 -5.97 5.59
C ASP A 118 6.85 -6.44 4.17
N LYS A 119 7.89 -5.87 3.54
CA LYS A 119 8.23 -6.20 2.15
C LYS A 119 8.73 -7.64 1.98
N TRP A 120 9.33 -8.21 3.03
CA TRP A 120 9.79 -9.58 2.99
C TRP A 120 8.65 -10.58 3.13
N GLU A 121 7.72 -10.36 4.06
CA GLU A 121 6.51 -11.18 4.20
C GLU A 121 5.71 -11.21 2.88
N VAL A 122 5.48 -10.04 2.26
CA VAL A 122 4.80 -9.98 0.95
C VAL A 122 5.55 -10.76 -0.11
N TYR A 123 6.88 -10.68 -0.13
CA TYR A 123 7.69 -11.47 -1.07
C TYR A 123 7.48 -12.98 -0.85
N GLU A 124 7.53 -13.46 0.39
CA GLU A 124 7.32 -14.87 0.73
C GLU A 124 5.93 -15.33 0.28
N TRP A 125 4.87 -14.62 0.62
CA TRP A 125 3.50 -14.98 0.20
C TRP A 125 3.32 -15.06 -1.32
N LEU A 126 3.91 -14.13 -2.05
CA LEU A 126 3.81 -14.11 -3.51
C LEU A 126 4.73 -15.16 -4.17
N GLN A 127 5.89 -15.44 -3.58
CA GLN A 127 6.84 -16.43 -4.08
C GLN A 127 6.28 -17.86 -3.93
N ASP A 128 5.51 -18.10 -2.86
CA ASP A 128 4.87 -19.39 -2.56
C ASP A 128 3.48 -19.55 -3.22
N SER A 129 3.19 -18.75 -4.25
CA SER A 129 1.89 -18.72 -4.93
C SER A 129 2.01 -18.83 -6.46
N ASP A 130 0.89 -18.97 -7.15
CA ASP A 130 0.81 -19.06 -8.61
C ASP A 130 1.33 -17.82 -9.34
N VAL A 131 1.50 -16.70 -8.64
CA VAL A 131 2.06 -15.46 -9.20
C VAL A 131 3.58 -15.35 -9.08
N SER A 132 4.27 -16.36 -8.55
CA SER A 132 5.73 -16.37 -8.32
C SER A 132 6.55 -15.99 -9.55
N SER A 133 6.13 -16.42 -10.75
CA SER A 133 6.79 -16.08 -12.02
C SER A 133 6.77 -14.59 -12.37
N HIS A 134 5.93 -13.80 -11.67
CA HIS A 134 5.80 -12.35 -11.80
C HIS A 134 6.49 -11.57 -10.69
N VAL A 135 7.17 -12.27 -9.76
CA VAL A 135 7.88 -11.68 -8.62
C VAL A 135 9.36 -11.54 -8.96
N PRO A 136 9.96 -10.35 -8.88
CA PRO A 136 11.40 -10.18 -9.06
C PRO A 136 12.18 -10.96 -8.01
N GLU A 137 13.31 -11.58 -8.38
CA GLU A 137 14.17 -12.23 -7.42
C GLU A 137 14.52 -11.27 -6.28
N THR A 138 14.33 -11.73 -5.05
CA THR A 138 14.51 -10.91 -3.85
C THR A 138 15.19 -11.74 -2.78
N ILE A 139 16.17 -11.15 -2.08
CA ILE A 139 16.77 -11.75 -0.89
C ILE A 139 16.71 -10.77 0.29
N ARG A 140 16.57 -11.29 1.50
CA ARG A 140 16.76 -10.51 2.71
C ARG A 140 18.24 -10.24 2.94
N HIS A 141 18.62 -9.03 3.29
CA HIS A 141 20.00 -8.75 3.66
C HIS A 141 20.37 -9.46 4.96
N ARG A 142 21.26 -10.43 4.89
CA ARG A 142 21.79 -11.19 6.03
C ARG A 142 23.29 -10.99 6.16
N THR A 143 24.02 -11.25 5.08
CA THR A 143 25.48 -11.19 5.06
C THR A 143 25.99 -10.27 3.95
N TRP A 144 27.18 -9.76 4.17
CA TRP A 144 27.90 -8.94 3.18
C TRP A 144 28.23 -9.73 1.90
N ARG A 145 28.62 -10.99 2.07
CA ARG A 145 28.94 -11.89 0.97
C ARG A 145 27.76 -12.12 0.04
N GLU A 146 26.58 -12.39 0.61
CA GLU A 146 25.34 -12.56 -0.17
C GLU A 146 24.95 -11.28 -0.91
N ALA A 147 25.09 -10.12 -0.28
CA ALA A 147 24.80 -8.83 -0.92
C ALA A 147 25.70 -8.58 -2.15
N ILE A 148 27.01 -8.80 -2.02
CA ILE A 148 27.95 -8.66 -3.13
C ILE A 148 27.61 -9.66 -4.25
N ALA A 149 27.36 -10.92 -3.92
CA ALA A 149 26.99 -11.95 -4.88
C ALA A 149 25.71 -11.59 -5.64
N PHE A 150 24.71 -11.06 -4.93
CA PHE A 150 23.44 -10.64 -5.53
C PHE A 150 23.63 -9.46 -6.51
N VAL A 151 24.37 -8.43 -6.12
CA VAL A 151 24.68 -7.29 -7.00
C VAL A 151 25.49 -7.74 -8.22
N ASN A 152 26.42 -8.70 -8.06
CA ASN A 152 27.21 -9.21 -9.17
C ASN A 152 26.41 -10.08 -10.14
N ARG A 153 25.35 -10.75 -9.70
CA ARG A 153 24.50 -11.60 -10.55
C ARG A 153 23.57 -10.82 -11.45
N HIS A 154 23.15 -9.62 -11.05
CA HIS A 154 22.18 -8.81 -11.79
C HIS A 154 22.82 -7.56 -12.40
N SER A 155 22.38 -7.18 -13.60
CA SER A 155 22.80 -5.92 -14.26
C SER A 155 22.28 -4.68 -13.49
N MET A 156 21.11 -4.82 -12.85
CA MET A 156 20.51 -3.80 -12.00
C MET A 156 19.95 -4.44 -10.72
N THR A 157 20.11 -3.74 -9.59
CA THR A 157 19.64 -4.21 -8.28
C THR A 157 19.08 -3.05 -7.47
N PHE A 158 18.05 -3.31 -6.71
CA PHE A 158 17.50 -2.36 -5.75
C PHE A 158 17.75 -2.82 -4.31
N LEU A 159 18.19 -1.91 -3.46
CA LEU A 159 18.22 -2.06 -2.01
C LEU A 159 17.04 -1.30 -1.43
N LYS A 160 16.11 -2.01 -0.79
CA LYS A 160 14.89 -1.42 -0.24
C LYS A 160 14.80 -1.65 1.27
N PRO A 161 14.52 -0.61 2.09
CA PRO A 161 14.27 -0.84 3.50
C PRO A 161 13.01 -1.70 3.67
N LEU A 162 13.06 -2.67 4.57
CA LEU A 162 11.95 -3.58 4.85
C LEU A 162 10.68 -2.81 5.18
N HIS A 163 10.83 -1.84 6.04
CA HIS A 163 9.78 -0.92 6.46
C HIS A 163 10.07 0.47 5.89
N GLY A 164 9.37 0.85 4.87
CA GLY A 164 9.52 2.13 4.21
C GLY A 164 8.31 2.48 3.36
N SER A 165 8.15 3.76 3.07
CA SER A 165 7.11 4.28 2.19
C SER A 165 7.68 5.42 1.33
N LEU A 166 6.94 5.84 0.31
CA LEU A 166 7.28 6.98 -0.54
C LEU A 166 8.60 6.83 -1.32
N GLY A 167 9.14 5.62 -1.44
CA GLY A 167 10.41 5.37 -2.12
C GLY A 167 11.66 5.88 -1.38
N LEU A 168 11.53 6.36 -0.14
CA LEU A 168 12.65 6.91 0.62
C LEU A 168 13.58 5.81 1.15
N GLY A 169 14.88 6.06 1.04
CA GLY A 169 15.92 5.14 1.46
C GLY A 169 16.14 3.97 0.50
N ILE A 170 15.51 3.98 -0.67
CA ILE A 170 15.79 3.03 -1.75
C ILE A 170 17.07 3.44 -2.45
N ALA A 171 17.94 2.47 -2.74
CA ALA A 171 19.08 2.65 -3.62
C ALA A 171 18.95 1.75 -4.85
N ARG A 172 19.34 2.27 -6.01
CA ARG A 172 19.50 1.54 -7.26
C ARG A 172 20.99 1.37 -7.55
N PHE A 173 21.40 0.15 -7.90
CA PHE A 173 22.75 -0.18 -8.33
C PHE A 173 22.69 -0.66 -9.79
N VAL A 174 23.61 -0.18 -10.61
CA VAL A 174 23.74 -0.61 -12.01
C VAL A 174 25.17 -1.07 -12.23
N LYS A 175 25.31 -2.33 -12.64
CA LYS A 175 26.59 -2.94 -12.96
C LYS A 175 26.88 -2.79 -14.45
N ALA A 176 28.03 -2.25 -14.79
CA ALA A 176 28.51 -2.15 -16.16
C ALA A 176 29.21 -3.46 -16.60
N ARG A 177 29.49 -3.58 -17.89
CA ARG A 177 30.17 -4.77 -18.47
C ARG A 177 31.58 -4.98 -17.94
N ASP A 178 32.28 -3.90 -17.60
CA ASP A 178 33.61 -3.90 -17.02
C ASP A 178 33.66 -4.30 -15.53
N GLY A 179 32.49 -4.58 -14.92
CA GLY A 179 32.32 -4.93 -13.51
C GLY A 179 32.16 -3.73 -12.59
N SER A 180 32.38 -2.52 -13.06
CA SER A 180 32.15 -1.31 -12.26
C SER A 180 30.66 -1.17 -11.91
N VAL A 181 30.39 -0.57 -10.75
CA VAL A 181 29.02 -0.38 -10.25
C VAL A 181 28.78 1.08 -9.91
N THR A 182 27.68 1.61 -10.42
CA THR A 182 27.16 2.93 -10.03
C THR A 182 25.97 2.74 -9.09
N TYR A 183 25.74 3.72 -8.20
CA TYR A 183 24.54 3.73 -7.39
C TYR A 183 23.87 5.10 -7.31
N GLU A 184 22.57 5.07 -7.08
CA GLU A 184 21.75 6.22 -6.75
C GLU A 184 20.94 5.88 -5.50
N LEU A 185 21.04 6.72 -4.47
CA LEU A 185 20.31 6.57 -3.20
C LEU A 185 19.35 7.72 -3.01
N LYS A 186 18.06 7.44 -2.93
CA LYS A 186 17.02 8.42 -2.63
C LYS A 186 16.95 8.70 -1.13
N GLN A 187 17.60 9.74 -0.65
CA GLN A 187 17.63 10.11 0.76
C GLN A 187 16.35 10.85 1.21
N SER A 188 15.83 11.71 0.33
CA SER A 188 14.59 12.47 0.56
C SER A 188 13.84 12.66 -0.76
N ALA A 189 12.68 13.32 -0.71
CA ALA A 189 11.92 13.68 -1.91
C ALA A 189 12.71 14.60 -2.89
N ARG A 190 13.73 15.31 -2.38
CA ARG A 190 14.52 16.30 -3.13
C ARG A 190 16.02 15.95 -3.24
N SER A 191 16.48 14.87 -2.60
CA SER A 191 17.91 14.52 -2.52
C SER A 191 18.16 13.08 -2.98
N VAL A 192 18.99 12.97 -4.02
CA VAL A 192 19.54 11.70 -4.53
C VAL A 192 21.06 11.77 -4.45
N VAL A 193 21.67 10.85 -3.70
CA VAL A 193 23.13 10.70 -3.63
C VAL A 193 23.56 9.70 -4.68
N ARG A 194 24.63 9.99 -5.39
CA ARG A 194 25.20 9.17 -6.44
C ARG A 194 26.64 8.81 -6.14
N GLY A 195 27.08 7.65 -6.57
CA GLY A 195 28.47 7.23 -6.50
C GLY A 195 28.78 6.11 -7.48
N LYS A 196 30.07 5.82 -7.61
CA LYS A 196 30.61 4.77 -8.47
C LYS A 196 31.81 4.11 -7.77
N GLY A 197 32.03 2.84 -8.05
CA GLY A 197 33.22 2.10 -7.64
C GLY A 197 33.60 1.06 -8.70
N ALA A 198 34.80 0.55 -8.63
CA ALA A 198 35.33 -0.47 -9.54
C ALA A 198 34.68 -1.84 -9.35
N SER A 199 34.01 -2.07 -8.24
CA SER A 199 33.31 -3.32 -7.91
C SER A 199 32.11 -3.13 -7.02
N ALA A 200 31.24 -4.18 -6.93
CA ALA A 200 30.13 -4.22 -5.98
C ALA A 200 30.63 -4.12 -4.53
N ALA A 201 31.73 -4.76 -4.18
CA ALA A 201 32.29 -4.72 -2.83
C ALA A 201 32.64 -3.29 -2.39
N GLU A 202 33.32 -2.53 -3.25
CA GLU A 202 33.70 -1.15 -3.01
C GLU A 202 32.46 -0.25 -2.82
N VAL A 203 31.50 -0.32 -3.73
CA VAL A 203 30.29 0.51 -3.67
C VAL A 203 29.44 0.21 -2.42
N LEU A 204 29.36 -1.05 -2.02
CA LEU A 204 28.58 -1.45 -0.86
C LEU A 204 29.14 -0.91 0.46
N GLU A 205 30.44 -0.58 0.54
CA GLU A 205 31.05 0.02 1.74
C GLU A 205 30.34 1.33 2.15
N ALA A 206 29.90 2.14 1.18
CA ALA A 206 29.10 3.34 1.44
C ALA A 206 27.76 3.06 2.15
N PHE A 207 27.30 1.82 2.12
CA PHE A 207 26.04 1.38 2.74
C PHE A 207 26.21 0.65 4.08
N ARG A 208 27.46 0.38 4.54
CA ARG A 208 27.76 -0.43 5.73
C ARG A 208 27.02 0.08 6.98
N THR A 209 27.11 1.36 7.29
CA THR A 209 26.45 1.97 8.45
C THR A 209 24.92 1.88 8.32
N ARG A 210 24.39 2.07 7.10
CA ARG A 210 22.96 2.04 6.83
C ARG A 210 22.37 0.64 7.03
N LEU A 211 23.06 -0.39 6.52
CA LEU A 211 22.66 -1.78 6.61
C LEU A 211 22.65 -2.32 8.04
N ARG A 212 23.51 -1.78 8.92
CA ARG A 212 23.55 -2.11 10.35
C ARG A 212 22.40 -1.50 11.16
N ARG A 213 21.82 -0.38 10.70
CA ARG A 213 20.82 0.40 11.47
C ARG A 213 19.40 -0.11 11.33
N ARG A 214 19.06 -0.78 10.25
CA ARG A 214 17.71 -1.28 9.96
C ARG A 214 17.74 -2.41 8.93
N PRO A 215 16.71 -3.28 8.90
CA PRO A 215 16.65 -4.38 7.94
C PRO A 215 16.34 -3.90 6.52
N TYR A 216 16.90 -4.61 5.53
CA TYR A 216 16.76 -4.36 4.09
C TYR A 216 16.51 -5.64 3.31
N ILE A 217 15.98 -5.49 2.11
CA ILE A 217 15.95 -6.50 1.06
C ILE A 217 16.77 -6.01 -0.15
N TRP A 218 17.36 -6.96 -0.85
CA TRP A 218 17.91 -6.79 -2.18
C TRP A 218 16.93 -7.36 -3.18
N GLN A 219 16.62 -6.63 -4.24
CA GLN A 219 15.67 -7.06 -5.26
C GLN A 219 16.28 -6.84 -6.65
N GLN A 220 16.10 -7.82 -7.53
CA GLN A 220 16.42 -7.72 -8.94
C GLN A 220 15.79 -6.48 -9.56
N GLY A 221 16.57 -5.70 -10.28
CA GLY A 221 16.10 -4.61 -11.11
C GLY A 221 15.58 -5.14 -12.45
N LEU A 222 14.45 -4.60 -12.88
CA LEU A 222 13.78 -5.01 -14.10
C LEU A 222 13.94 -3.95 -15.19
N ALA A 223 14.15 -4.38 -16.43
CA ALA A 223 14.13 -3.51 -17.62
C ALA A 223 12.67 -3.19 -17.99
N LEU A 224 12.00 -2.39 -17.17
CA LEU A 224 10.61 -1.99 -17.40
C LEU A 224 10.49 -1.09 -18.63
N ALA A 225 9.33 -1.14 -19.27
CA ALA A 225 8.95 -0.21 -20.32
C ALA A 225 8.92 1.23 -19.76
N THR A 226 9.32 2.19 -20.58
CA THR A 226 9.44 3.59 -20.20
C THR A 226 8.53 4.49 -21.03
N TYR A 227 8.03 5.55 -20.43
CA TYR A 227 7.34 6.63 -21.13
C TYR A 227 8.33 7.78 -21.36
N LYS A 228 8.71 7.99 -22.64
CA LYS A 228 9.72 9.01 -23.01
C LYS A 228 11.00 8.91 -22.16
N GLY A 229 11.52 7.68 -22.01
CA GLY A 229 12.72 7.41 -21.23
C GLY A 229 12.56 7.44 -19.71
N ARG A 230 11.37 7.71 -19.18
CA ARG A 230 11.07 7.79 -17.75
C ARG A 230 10.41 6.49 -17.25
N PRO A 231 10.81 5.93 -16.09
CA PRO A 231 10.18 4.74 -15.52
C PRO A 231 8.66 4.89 -15.38
N VAL A 232 7.94 3.82 -15.68
CA VAL A 232 6.48 3.75 -15.57
C VAL A 232 6.09 2.56 -14.72
N ASP A 233 5.15 2.75 -13.80
CA ASP A 233 4.42 1.66 -13.18
C ASP A 233 2.89 1.89 -13.26
N ILE A 234 2.15 0.84 -13.01
CA ILE A 234 0.69 0.85 -13.02
C ILE A 234 0.20 0.67 -11.58
N ARG A 235 -0.41 1.71 -11.02
CA ARG A 235 -1.10 1.65 -9.73
C ARG A 235 -2.50 1.12 -9.91
N ILE A 236 -2.83 0.07 -9.16
CA ILE A 236 -4.16 -0.53 -9.14
C ILE A 236 -4.69 -0.49 -7.70
N LEU A 237 -5.90 -0.01 -7.54
CA LEU A 237 -6.66 -0.14 -6.31
C LEU A 237 -7.63 -1.31 -6.49
N MET A 238 -7.34 -2.40 -5.81
CA MET A 238 -8.24 -3.55 -5.66
C MET A 238 -9.03 -3.38 -4.37
N GLN A 239 -10.36 -3.59 -4.43
CA GLN A 239 -11.23 -3.50 -3.25
C GLN A 239 -12.30 -4.59 -3.33
N ARG A 240 -12.70 -5.10 -2.17
CA ARG A 240 -13.89 -5.95 -2.06
C ARG A 240 -15.13 -5.07 -2.11
N ASP A 241 -16.14 -5.55 -2.79
CA ASP A 241 -17.46 -4.90 -2.86
C ASP A 241 -18.41 -5.42 -1.77
N GLU A 242 -19.64 -5.01 -1.82
CA GLU A 242 -20.73 -5.42 -0.91
C GLU A 242 -21.11 -6.91 -0.98
N SER A 243 -20.62 -7.63 -1.98
CA SER A 243 -20.75 -9.10 -2.09
C SER A 243 -19.53 -9.85 -1.55
N GLY A 244 -18.50 -9.14 -1.11
CA GLY A 244 -17.24 -9.72 -0.69
C GLY A 244 -16.28 -10.05 -1.84
N GLU A 245 -16.60 -9.68 -3.08
CA GLU A 245 -15.81 -10.00 -4.26
C GLU A 245 -14.72 -8.97 -4.56
N TRP A 246 -13.51 -9.42 -4.92
CA TRP A 246 -12.44 -8.54 -5.37
C TRP A 246 -12.76 -7.87 -6.70
N LYS A 247 -12.84 -6.55 -6.70
CA LYS A 247 -13.05 -5.70 -7.88
C LYS A 247 -11.94 -4.67 -8.01
N ARG A 248 -11.57 -4.36 -9.23
CA ARG A 248 -10.70 -3.22 -9.53
C ARG A 248 -11.51 -1.93 -9.43
N THR A 249 -11.13 -1.03 -8.53
CA THR A 249 -11.75 0.30 -8.40
C THR A 249 -11.04 1.34 -9.27
N LYS A 250 -9.72 1.41 -9.21
CA LYS A 250 -8.90 2.37 -9.96
C LYS A 250 -7.73 1.66 -10.63
N MET A 251 -7.32 2.17 -11.78
CA MET A 251 -6.08 1.77 -12.45
C MET A 251 -5.55 2.95 -13.26
N PHE A 252 -4.32 3.35 -13.02
CA PHE A 252 -3.66 4.44 -13.74
C PHE A 252 -2.15 4.22 -13.78
N ALA A 253 -1.50 4.80 -14.78
CA ALA A 253 -0.05 4.81 -14.91
C ALA A 253 0.55 5.96 -14.09
N ARG A 254 1.67 5.68 -13.42
CA ARG A 254 2.52 6.68 -12.78
C ARG A 254 3.83 6.73 -13.54
N VAL A 255 4.22 7.92 -13.96
CA VAL A 255 5.48 8.19 -14.67
C VAL A 255 6.41 8.90 -13.73
N ALA A 256 7.64 8.42 -13.59
CA ALA A 256 8.64 9.05 -12.74
C ALA A 256 8.93 10.49 -13.16
N LYS A 257 9.28 11.35 -12.21
CA LYS A 257 9.85 12.66 -12.51
C LYS A 257 11.13 12.48 -13.34
N SER A 258 11.41 13.42 -14.23
CA SER A 258 12.66 13.40 -14.99
C SER A 258 13.88 13.31 -14.08
N GLY A 259 14.78 12.36 -14.36
CA GLY A 259 15.98 12.11 -13.57
C GLY A 259 15.73 11.28 -12.27
N ASP A 260 14.48 10.86 -11.98
CA ASP A 260 14.17 9.97 -10.86
C ASP A 260 14.04 8.52 -11.36
N PHE A 261 14.46 7.58 -10.53
CA PHE A 261 14.34 6.14 -10.81
C PHE A 261 13.12 5.50 -10.14
N THR A 262 12.26 6.30 -9.48
CA THR A 262 11.01 5.86 -8.84
C THR A 262 9.83 6.67 -9.35
N SER A 263 8.71 6.01 -9.67
CA SER A 263 7.49 6.61 -10.23
C SER A 263 6.49 7.14 -9.19
N ASN A 264 6.97 7.48 -7.99
CA ASN A 264 6.09 7.91 -6.91
C ASN A 264 5.54 9.32 -7.15
N LEU A 265 4.20 9.48 -7.14
CA LEU A 265 3.52 10.75 -7.36
C LEU A 265 3.84 11.81 -6.29
N THR A 266 4.02 11.39 -5.02
CA THR A 266 4.33 12.32 -3.92
C THR A 266 5.71 12.96 -4.05
N THR A 267 6.57 12.45 -4.90
CA THR A 267 7.90 12.99 -5.20
C THR A 267 7.96 13.72 -6.55
N GLY A 268 6.80 14.02 -7.14
CA GLY A 268 6.70 14.83 -8.38
C GLY A 268 6.56 14.00 -9.67
N GLY A 269 6.13 12.73 -9.56
CA GLY A 269 5.74 11.93 -10.73
C GLY A 269 4.38 12.37 -11.30
N ASP A 270 4.13 12.03 -12.56
CA ASP A 270 2.89 12.30 -13.27
C ASP A 270 1.94 11.10 -13.23
N ALA A 271 0.64 11.36 -13.11
CA ALA A 271 -0.38 10.34 -13.30
C ALA A 271 -1.06 10.50 -14.66
N MET A 272 -1.27 9.39 -15.37
CA MET A 272 -1.99 9.39 -16.65
C MET A 272 -2.82 8.11 -16.83
N THR A 273 -3.63 8.05 -17.87
CA THR A 273 -4.35 6.82 -18.22
C THR A 273 -3.37 5.73 -18.65
N VAL A 274 -3.70 4.47 -18.38
CA VAL A 274 -2.87 3.33 -18.84
C VAL A 274 -2.77 3.32 -20.38
N ASP A 275 -3.83 3.71 -21.07
CA ASP A 275 -3.83 3.78 -22.53
C ASP A 275 -2.82 4.81 -23.07
N ALA A 276 -2.77 6.00 -22.46
CA ALA A 276 -1.80 7.02 -22.83
C ALA A 276 -0.36 6.60 -22.53
N ALA A 277 -0.11 5.92 -21.41
CA ALA A 277 1.21 5.39 -21.12
C ALA A 277 1.60 4.28 -22.10
N PHE A 278 0.71 3.33 -22.35
CA PHE A 278 1.01 2.17 -23.19
C PHE A 278 1.10 2.49 -24.68
N SER A 279 0.46 3.57 -25.16
CA SER A 279 0.64 4.01 -26.54
C SER A 279 2.08 4.39 -26.87
N GLU A 280 2.84 4.84 -25.89
CA GLU A 280 4.25 5.18 -26.00
C GLU A 280 5.17 4.00 -25.63
N CYS A 281 4.78 3.22 -24.61
CA CYS A 281 5.63 2.15 -24.06
C CYS A 281 5.60 0.85 -24.88
N LEU A 282 4.48 0.56 -25.60
CA LEU A 282 4.26 -0.69 -26.29
C LEU A 282 3.89 -0.45 -27.77
N PRO A 283 4.62 -1.08 -28.72
CA PRO A 283 4.55 -0.71 -30.13
C PRO A 283 3.19 -1.04 -30.78
N SER A 284 2.62 -2.21 -30.48
CA SER A 284 1.40 -2.65 -31.18
C SER A 284 0.14 -2.53 -30.31
N ALA A 285 -1.00 -2.31 -30.98
CA ALA A 285 -2.30 -2.32 -30.30
C ALA A 285 -2.62 -3.69 -29.67
N ALA A 286 -2.11 -4.79 -30.24
CA ALA A 286 -2.26 -6.14 -29.71
C ALA A 286 -1.48 -6.30 -28.40
N ASP A 287 -0.23 -5.81 -28.33
CA ASP A 287 0.58 -5.85 -27.12
C ASP A 287 -0.05 -5.03 -25.99
N ARG A 288 -0.55 -3.84 -26.30
CA ARG A 288 -1.27 -3.00 -25.34
C ARG A 288 -2.51 -3.70 -24.77
N ARG A 289 -3.29 -4.39 -25.60
CA ARG A 289 -4.45 -5.16 -25.13
C ARG A 289 -4.04 -6.33 -24.25
N ARG A 290 -3.01 -7.11 -24.67
CA ARG A 290 -2.47 -8.24 -23.89
C ARG A 290 -1.95 -7.79 -22.52
N ALA A 291 -1.11 -6.75 -22.49
CA ALA A 291 -0.56 -6.21 -21.25
C ALA A 291 -1.66 -5.72 -20.31
N LYS A 292 -2.68 -5.01 -20.81
CA LYS A 292 -3.83 -4.58 -19.96
C LYS A 292 -4.63 -5.76 -19.41
N ALA A 293 -4.84 -6.81 -20.20
CA ALA A 293 -5.54 -8.02 -19.76
C ALA A 293 -4.72 -8.75 -18.69
N GLN A 294 -3.41 -8.91 -18.92
CA GLN A 294 -2.49 -9.54 -17.97
C GLN A 294 -2.44 -8.78 -16.62
N ILE A 295 -2.31 -7.45 -16.66
CA ILE A 295 -2.31 -6.61 -15.45
C ILE A 295 -3.60 -6.78 -14.65
N ARG A 296 -4.77 -6.80 -15.31
CA ARG A 296 -6.06 -6.96 -14.64
C ARG A 296 -6.21 -8.33 -13.98
N ARG A 297 -5.78 -9.39 -14.65
CA ARG A 297 -5.78 -10.74 -14.12
C ARG A 297 -4.81 -10.85 -12.94
N LEU A 298 -3.56 -10.44 -13.15
CA LEU A 298 -2.51 -10.52 -12.12
C LEU A 298 -2.89 -9.73 -10.86
N ALA A 299 -3.54 -8.58 -10.97
CA ALA A 299 -3.99 -7.83 -9.80
C ALA A 299 -5.00 -8.60 -8.94
N LYS A 300 -5.88 -9.39 -9.54
CA LYS A 300 -6.80 -10.28 -8.81
C LYS A 300 -6.07 -11.43 -8.14
N GLU A 301 -5.17 -12.08 -8.87
CA GLU A 301 -4.37 -13.20 -8.40
C GLU A 301 -3.46 -12.78 -7.23
N VAL A 302 -2.83 -11.60 -7.32
CA VAL A 302 -2.05 -11.00 -6.23
C VAL A 302 -2.89 -10.75 -4.98
N ALA A 303 -4.11 -10.23 -5.13
CA ALA A 303 -4.98 -10.00 -3.98
C ALA A 303 -5.33 -11.31 -3.26
N ALA A 304 -5.64 -12.36 -4.02
CA ALA A 304 -5.91 -13.70 -3.48
C ALA A 304 -4.66 -14.31 -2.82
N ALA A 305 -3.49 -14.21 -3.47
CA ALA A 305 -2.23 -14.74 -2.95
C ALA A 305 -1.82 -14.07 -1.61
N VAL A 306 -2.01 -12.75 -1.50
CA VAL A 306 -1.73 -12.01 -0.26
C VAL A 306 -2.66 -12.43 0.88
N GLU A 307 -3.94 -12.65 0.63
CA GLU A 307 -4.87 -13.15 1.65
C GLU A 307 -4.51 -14.58 2.08
N ALA A 308 -4.29 -15.47 1.12
CA ALA A 308 -3.91 -16.86 1.40
C ALA A 308 -2.59 -16.95 2.19
N GLY A 309 -1.56 -16.24 1.76
CA GLY A 309 -0.24 -16.27 2.39
C GLY A 309 -0.21 -15.62 3.78
N SER A 310 -0.99 -14.55 3.97
CA SER A 310 -1.03 -13.83 5.26
C SER A 310 -2.00 -14.43 6.28
N GLY A 311 -3.01 -15.18 5.85
CA GLY A 311 -4.14 -15.62 6.68
C GLY A 311 -4.99 -14.46 7.22
N ARG A 312 -4.87 -13.26 6.66
CA ARG A 312 -5.57 -12.04 7.10
C ARG A 312 -6.62 -11.61 6.09
N THR A 313 -7.63 -10.89 6.55
CA THR A 313 -8.71 -10.35 5.72
C THR A 313 -8.40 -8.94 5.27
N PHE A 314 -8.59 -8.68 3.97
CA PHE A 314 -8.41 -7.35 3.38
C PHE A 314 -9.65 -6.93 2.60
N GLY A 315 -10.09 -5.71 2.81
CA GLY A 315 -11.13 -5.04 2.01
C GLY A 315 -10.54 -4.20 0.87
N GLU A 316 -9.24 -3.88 0.94
CA GLU A 316 -8.54 -3.11 -0.10
C GLU A 316 -7.04 -3.39 -0.13
N LEU A 317 -6.46 -3.33 -1.32
CA LEU A 317 -5.03 -3.43 -1.59
C LEU A 317 -4.62 -2.44 -2.68
N GLY A 318 -3.48 -1.80 -2.48
CA GLY A 318 -2.82 -1.01 -3.51
C GLY A 318 -1.71 -1.82 -4.15
N ILE A 319 -1.86 -2.16 -5.43
CA ILE A 319 -0.91 -3.01 -6.16
C ILE A 319 -0.17 -2.17 -7.19
N ASP A 320 1.14 -2.24 -7.20
CA ASP A 320 2.01 -1.60 -8.16
C ASP A 320 2.60 -2.65 -9.09
N LEU A 321 2.27 -2.57 -10.38
CA LEU A 321 2.75 -3.48 -11.42
C LEU A 321 3.58 -2.74 -12.45
N GLY A 322 4.64 -3.37 -12.94
CA GLY A 322 5.41 -2.92 -14.09
C GLY A 322 5.15 -3.80 -15.31
N ILE A 323 5.44 -3.29 -16.50
CA ILE A 323 5.53 -4.06 -17.74
C ILE A 323 6.96 -3.96 -18.23
N ASP A 324 7.59 -5.08 -18.56
CA ASP A 324 8.89 -5.07 -19.20
C ASP A 324 8.80 -4.82 -20.72
N GLN A 325 9.95 -4.71 -21.37
CA GLN A 325 10.04 -4.45 -22.81
C GLN A 325 9.47 -5.60 -23.67
N GLN A 326 9.30 -6.79 -23.11
CA GLN A 326 8.70 -7.98 -23.73
C GLN A 326 7.19 -8.07 -23.47
N GLY A 327 6.63 -7.12 -22.69
CA GLY A 327 5.20 -7.09 -22.36
C GLY A 327 4.80 -7.98 -21.19
N LYS A 328 5.75 -8.58 -20.45
CA LYS A 328 5.48 -9.33 -19.23
C LYS A 328 5.20 -8.39 -18.08
N ALA A 329 4.14 -8.68 -17.33
CA ALA A 329 3.83 -7.95 -16.11
C ALA A 329 4.67 -8.44 -14.92
N TRP A 330 5.07 -7.51 -14.05
CA TRP A 330 5.85 -7.77 -12.85
C TRP A 330 5.25 -7.08 -11.63
N ILE A 331 5.29 -7.74 -10.50
CA ILE A 331 4.82 -7.18 -9.22
C ILE A 331 5.95 -6.36 -8.61
N ILE A 332 5.72 -5.06 -8.44
CA ILE A 332 6.70 -4.13 -7.89
C ILE A 332 6.51 -3.95 -6.38
N GLU A 333 5.25 -3.76 -5.95
CA GLU A 333 4.90 -3.54 -4.55
C GLU A 333 3.42 -3.83 -4.31
N VAL A 334 3.09 -4.33 -3.10
CA VAL A 334 1.72 -4.44 -2.61
C VAL A 334 1.61 -3.68 -1.29
N ASN A 335 0.57 -2.88 -1.17
CA ASN A 335 0.31 -2.02 -0.02
C ASN A 335 -1.04 -2.35 0.62
N SER A 336 -1.05 -2.68 1.93
CA SER A 336 -2.28 -2.96 2.68
C SER A 336 -3.13 -1.72 2.97
N LYS A 337 -2.55 -0.53 2.95
CA LYS A 337 -3.23 0.74 3.26
C LYS A 337 -3.00 1.75 2.15
N PRO A 338 -3.66 1.57 0.99
CA PRO A 338 -3.50 2.47 -0.14
C PRO A 338 -4.03 3.88 0.19
N ARG A 339 -3.24 4.92 -0.12
CA ARG A 339 -3.71 6.29 0.05
C ARG A 339 -4.84 6.59 -0.94
N LYS A 340 -5.91 7.16 -0.40
CA LYS A 340 -7.06 7.66 -1.16
C LYS A 340 -7.18 9.17 -0.94
N ALA A 341 -7.27 9.93 -2.03
CA ALA A 341 -7.59 11.35 -1.96
C ALA A 341 -9.12 11.51 -2.10
N PRO A 342 -9.77 12.36 -1.28
CA PRO A 342 -11.22 12.53 -1.31
C PRO A 342 -11.70 13.33 -2.53
N ARG A 343 -10.80 14.00 -3.24
CA ARG A 343 -11.08 14.75 -4.47
C ARG A 343 -10.24 14.27 -5.63
N SER A 344 -10.81 14.30 -6.83
CA SER A 344 -10.10 13.98 -8.06
C SER A 344 -9.54 15.23 -8.71
N GLU A 345 -8.22 15.26 -8.92
CA GLU A 345 -7.57 16.30 -9.73
C GLU A 345 -7.80 16.12 -11.25
N LYS A 346 -8.34 14.96 -11.67
CA LYS A 346 -8.49 14.55 -13.08
C LYS A 346 -9.91 14.16 -13.47
N GLY A 347 -10.92 14.70 -12.81
CA GLY A 347 -12.31 14.65 -13.26
C GLY A 347 -13.06 13.31 -13.09
N ARG A 348 -12.45 12.27 -12.49
CA ARG A 348 -13.12 10.96 -12.23
C ARG A 348 -13.55 10.85 -10.77
N GLN A 349 -14.40 11.80 -10.33
CA GLN A 349 -14.92 11.82 -8.96
C GLN A 349 -15.75 10.56 -8.65
N ASP A 350 -16.42 9.99 -9.64
CA ASP A 350 -17.12 8.71 -9.54
C ASP A 350 -16.26 7.57 -8.99
N LEU A 351 -15.02 7.45 -9.49
CA LEU A 351 -14.07 6.44 -9.00
C LEU A 351 -13.49 6.79 -7.63
N VAL A 352 -13.42 8.08 -7.30
CA VAL A 352 -13.04 8.52 -5.95
C VAL A 352 -14.11 8.09 -4.96
N ASP A 353 -15.37 8.41 -5.21
CA ASP A 353 -16.49 8.06 -4.35
C ASP A 353 -16.63 6.54 -4.20
N LEU A 354 -16.50 5.80 -5.29
CA LEU A 354 -16.49 4.34 -5.27
C LEU A 354 -15.38 3.78 -4.37
N SER A 355 -14.20 4.42 -4.34
CA SER A 355 -13.07 3.97 -3.51
C SER A 355 -13.29 4.15 -1.99
N PHE A 356 -14.23 4.98 -1.59
CA PHE A 356 -14.69 5.09 -0.20
C PHE A 356 -15.94 4.22 0.05
N ARG A 357 -16.83 4.07 -0.93
CA ARG A 357 -18.06 3.30 -0.82
C ARG A 357 -17.82 1.79 -0.68
N ARG A 358 -16.90 1.21 -1.46
CA ARG A 358 -16.62 -0.23 -1.44
C ARG A 358 -16.16 -0.77 -0.09
N PRO A 359 -15.15 -0.19 0.59
CA PRO A 359 -14.75 -0.70 1.90
C PRO A 359 -15.84 -0.63 2.96
N ILE A 360 -16.76 0.33 2.86
CA ILE A 360 -17.92 0.43 3.77
C ILE A 360 -18.95 -0.64 3.42
N GLY A 361 -19.26 -0.85 2.14
CA GLY A 361 -20.12 -1.95 1.71
C GLY A 361 -19.57 -3.31 2.14
N TYR A 362 -18.25 -3.51 2.01
CA TYR A 362 -17.58 -4.73 2.51
C TYR A 362 -17.64 -4.87 4.03
N ALA A 363 -17.51 -3.77 4.79
CA ALA A 363 -17.68 -3.78 6.24
C ALA A 363 -19.11 -4.21 6.64
N ILE A 364 -20.13 -3.71 5.92
CA ILE A 364 -21.52 -4.13 6.12
C ILE A 364 -21.68 -5.63 5.82
N TYR A 365 -21.13 -6.11 4.70
CA TYR A 365 -21.12 -7.53 4.34
C TYR A 365 -20.51 -8.39 5.45
N LEU A 366 -19.32 -8.04 5.94
CA LEU A 366 -18.64 -8.79 7.03
C LEU A 366 -19.46 -8.78 8.33
N ALA A 367 -20.09 -7.66 8.68
CA ALA A 367 -20.90 -7.55 9.89
C ALA A 367 -22.12 -8.49 9.86
N GLN A 368 -22.65 -8.79 8.67
CA GLN A 368 -23.83 -9.63 8.45
C GLN A 368 -23.48 -11.13 8.39
N GLN A 369 -22.20 -11.48 8.19
CA GLN A 369 -21.77 -12.89 8.22
C GLN A 369 -21.89 -13.44 9.65
N SER A 370 -22.43 -14.64 9.78
CA SER A 370 -22.40 -15.38 11.05
C SER A 370 -20.96 -15.60 11.50
N SER A 371 -20.71 -15.47 12.78
CA SER A 371 -19.38 -15.71 13.38
C SER A 371 -19.09 -17.20 13.47
#